data_919c33212e66527f0b261c4a11cda140
#
_entry.id   919c33212e66527f0b261c4a11cda140
#
_cell.length_a   1.000
_cell.length_b   1.000
_cell.length_c   1.000
_cell.angle_alpha   90.00
_cell.angle_beta   90.00
_cell.angle_gamma   90.00
#
_symmetry.space_group_name_H-M   'P 1'
#
loop_
_entity.id
_entity.type
_entity.pdbx_description
1 polymer ?
#
loop_
_entity_poly.entity_id
_entity_poly.type
_entity_poly.pdbx_seq_one_letter_code
_entity_poly.pdbx_strand_id
1 'polypeptide(L)'
;MATPHINAQMGDFADVVLMPGDPLRAKYIAENFLDNAVQVCDVRNMFGYTGTYKGRKISVMGHGMGIPSCSIYVTELIKDYGVKKIIRVGSCGAVNEGIKVRDVVIGMGACTDSKVNRIRFKDHDFAAIADYKMVKAAEEAAKARGIDVKVGNLFSAELFYTPDPSMFDVMDKYGIVGVEMEAAGIYGVAAEYGAKALVICTVSDHIKTGEQTTSEERQNTFNEMIEIALDSVLIGDQAGY
;
A
#
# COMPACT_ATOMS: atom_id res chain seq x y z
N MET A 1 4.82 22.01 -11.94
CA MET A 1 3.96 21.92 -13.15
C MET A 1 3.14 20.65 -13.02
N ALA A 2 1.87 20.67 -13.40
CA ALA A 2 1.02 19.48 -13.40
C ALA A 2 1.59 18.39 -14.32
N THR A 3 1.47 17.14 -13.91
CA THR A 3 1.75 15.97 -14.74
C THR A 3 0.48 15.54 -15.49
N PRO A 4 0.51 14.55 -16.39
CA PRO A 4 -0.69 14.10 -17.08
C PRO A 4 -1.80 13.55 -16.16
N HIS A 5 -1.45 13.08 -14.95
CA HIS A 5 -2.40 12.41 -14.06
C HIS A 5 -2.56 13.09 -12.69
N ILE A 6 -1.73 14.11 -12.39
CA ILE A 6 -1.76 14.84 -11.11
C ILE A 6 -1.70 16.34 -11.40
N ASN A 7 -2.70 17.11 -10.96
CA ASN A 7 -2.80 18.56 -11.18
C ASN A 7 -2.34 19.42 -9.99
N ALA A 8 -1.65 18.82 -9.03
CA ALA A 8 -1.06 19.51 -7.88
C ALA A 8 0.11 20.44 -8.29
N GLN A 9 0.45 21.36 -7.40
CA GLN A 9 1.66 22.19 -7.50
C GLN A 9 2.84 21.51 -6.80
N MET A 10 4.07 21.93 -7.17
CA MET A 10 5.25 21.50 -6.42
C MET A 10 5.16 21.96 -4.96
N GLY A 11 5.34 21.01 -4.03
CA GLY A 11 5.24 21.25 -2.58
C GLY A 11 3.84 21.07 -1.99
N ASP A 12 2.81 20.82 -2.82
CA ASP A 12 1.47 20.48 -2.31
C ASP A 12 1.51 19.13 -1.58
N PHE A 13 2.19 18.13 -2.14
CA PHE A 13 2.39 16.84 -1.48
C PHE A 13 3.44 16.90 -0.37
N ALA A 14 3.24 16.12 0.67
CA ALA A 14 4.26 15.82 1.66
C ALA A 14 5.32 14.86 1.09
N ASP A 15 6.43 14.69 1.80
CA ASP A 15 7.47 13.71 1.46
C ASP A 15 7.05 12.26 1.69
N VAL A 16 5.93 12.04 2.40
CA VAL A 16 5.29 10.73 2.59
C VAL A 16 3.84 10.77 2.12
N VAL A 17 3.44 9.75 1.36
CA VAL A 17 2.07 9.62 0.83
C VAL A 17 1.51 8.24 1.20
N LEU A 18 0.35 8.22 1.88
CA LEU A 18 -0.45 7.02 2.06
C LEU A 18 -1.28 6.80 0.79
N MET A 19 -1.31 5.57 0.28
CA MET A 19 -1.95 5.28 -1.00
C MET A 19 -2.93 4.10 -0.90
N PRO A 20 -4.24 4.37 -0.73
CA PRO A 20 -5.28 3.37 -0.97
C PRO A 20 -5.54 3.19 -2.46
N GLY A 21 -6.09 2.03 -2.85
CA GLY A 21 -6.55 1.79 -4.23
C GLY A 21 -7.73 2.67 -4.61
N ASP A 22 -8.67 2.82 -3.68
CA ASP A 22 -9.92 3.57 -3.87
C ASP A 22 -9.72 5.07 -3.55
N PRO A 23 -10.02 5.99 -4.49
CA PRO A 23 -9.93 7.43 -4.25
C PRO A 23 -10.92 7.93 -3.19
N LEU A 24 -12.06 7.28 -3.00
CA LEU A 24 -12.98 7.63 -1.91
C LEU A 24 -12.42 7.23 -0.55
N ARG A 25 -11.61 6.19 -0.48
CA ARG A 25 -10.87 5.88 0.74
C ARG A 25 -9.77 6.90 1.01
N ALA A 26 -9.12 7.43 -0.02
CA ALA A 26 -8.20 8.56 0.17
C ALA A 26 -8.90 9.77 0.78
N LYS A 27 -10.10 10.10 0.30
CA LYS A 27 -10.96 11.13 0.89
C LYS A 27 -11.32 10.81 2.34
N TYR A 28 -11.77 9.58 2.62
CA TYR A 28 -12.12 9.15 3.97
C TYR A 28 -10.94 9.28 4.95
N ILE A 29 -9.75 8.86 4.54
CA ILE A 29 -8.53 8.99 5.38
C ILE A 29 -8.24 10.47 5.66
N ALA A 30 -8.31 11.32 4.64
CA ALA A 30 -8.08 12.75 4.79
C ALA A 30 -9.06 13.40 5.76
N GLU A 31 -10.35 13.10 5.64
CA GLU A 31 -11.41 13.71 6.44
C GLU A 31 -11.45 13.21 7.90
N ASN A 32 -11.02 11.97 8.17
CA ASN A 32 -11.16 11.34 9.49
C ASN A 32 -9.86 11.25 10.28
N PHE A 33 -8.70 11.34 9.63
CA PHE A 33 -7.39 11.13 10.28
C PHE A 33 -6.43 12.31 10.14
N LEU A 34 -6.66 13.24 9.20
CA LEU A 34 -5.76 14.37 9.01
C LEU A 34 -6.41 15.67 9.46
N ASP A 35 -5.67 16.47 10.20
CA ASP A 35 -6.06 17.83 10.52
C ASP A 35 -5.80 18.77 9.32
N ASN A 36 -6.73 19.71 9.08
CA ASN A 36 -6.63 20.74 8.04
C ASN A 36 -6.34 20.15 6.64
N ALA A 37 -6.95 19.03 6.31
CA ALA A 37 -6.76 18.37 5.03
C ALA A 37 -7.30 19.21 3.87
N VAL A 38 -6.48 19.44 2.85
CA VAL A 38 -6.83 20.16 1.62
C VAL A 38 -6.68 19.22 0.43
N GLN A 39 -7.66 19.23 -0.46
CA GLN A 39 -7.58 18.48 -1.71
C GLN A 39 -6.59 19.16 -2.65
N VAL A 40 -5.60 18.38 -3.13
CA VAL A 40 -4.51 18.84 -3.99
C VAL A 40 -4.52 18.19 -5.38
N CYS A 41 -5.31 17.12 -5.57
CA CYS A 41 -5.49 16.46 -6.85
C CYS A 41 -6.91 15.92 -7.00
N ASP A 42 -7.47 16.04 -8.23
CA ASP A 42 -8.78 15.52 -8.60
C ASP A 42 -8.85 14.98 -10.04
N VAL A 43 -7.73 14.99 -10.77
CA VAL A 43 -7.67 14.49 -12.14
C VAL A 43 -8.13 13.03 -12.20
N ARG A 44 -9.05 12.74 -13.13
CA ARG A 44 -9.66 11.41 -13.33
C ARG A 44 -10.36 10.87 -12.07
N ASN A 45 -10.79 11.75 -11.16
CA ASN A 45 -11.31 11.43 -9.83
C ASN A 45 -10.31 10.66 -8.93
N MET A 46 -9.02 10.68 -9.26
CA MET A 46 -7.98 10.14 -8.42
C MET A 46 -7.61 11.19 -7.37
N PHE A 47 -8.39 11.22 -6.31
CA PHE A 47 -8.30 12.25 -5.28
C PHE A 47 -7.02 12.15 -4.48
N GLY A 48 -6.36 13.30 -4.31
CA GLY A 48 -5.20 13.48 -3.45
C GLY A 48 -5.44 14.62 -2.45
N TYR A 49 -4.99 14.42 -1.22
CA TYR A 49 -5.15 15.36 -0.11
C TYR A 49 -3.84 15.51 0.65
N THR A 50 -3.64 16.68 1.24
CA THR A 50 -2.54 16.93 2.16
C THR A 50 -3.06 17.60 3.42
N GLY A 51 -2.63 17.11 4.57
CA GLY A 51 -2.99 17.62 5.88
C GLY A 51 -1.89 17.33 6.89
N THR A 52 -2.23 17.31 8.17
CA THR A 52 -1.29 16.94 9.24
C THR A 52 -1.85 15.83 10.12
N TYR A 53 -0.98 14.94 10.56
CA TYR A 53 -1.28 13.92 11.56
C TYR A 53 -0.37 14.13 12.76
N LYS A 54 -0.94 14.46 13.92
CA LYS A 54 -0.17 14.79 15.14
C LYS A 54 0.96 15.82 14.86
N GLY A 55 0.66 16.82 14.02
CA GLY A 55 1.59 17.88 13.63
C GLY A 55 2.55 17.55 12.48
N ARG A 56 2.62 16.31 12.00
CA ARG A 56 3.42 15.88 10.85
C ARG A 56 2.64 16.04 9.56
N LYS A 57 3.16 16.76 8.56
CA LYS A 57 2.57 16.88 7.23
C LYS A 57 2.57 15.52 6.53
N ILE A 58 1.40 15.05 6.12
CA ILE A 58 1.19 13.77 5.43
C ILE A 58 0.23 14.00 4.26
N SER A 59 0.46 13.29 3.17
CA SER A 59 -0.47 13.26 2.04
C SER A 59 -1.13 11.89 1.91
N VAL A 60 -2.31 11.89 1.32
CA VAL A 60 -3.05 10.68 0.96
C VAL A 60 -3.52 10.82 -0.47
N MET A 61 -3.34 9.79 -1.30
CA MET A 61 -3.82 9.80 -2.69
C MET A 61 -4.21 8.40 -3.14
N GLY A 62 -5.31 8.28 -3.88
CA GLY A 62 -5.70 7.03 -4.53
C GLY A 62 -4.69 6.61 -5.61
N HIS A 63 -4.61 5.30 -5.90
CA HIS A 63 -3.74 4.80 -6.98
C HIS A 63 -4.45 3.88 -7.97
N GLY A 64 -5.75 3.60 -7.78
CA GLY A 64 -6.53 2.67 -8.60
C GLY A 64 -6.21 1.21 -8.31
N MET A 65 -6.56 0.32 -9.23
CA MET A 65 -6.32 -1.12 -9.14
C MET A 65 -5.28 -1.57 -10.16
N GLY A 66 -4.43 -2.50 -9.73
CA GLY A 66 -3.42 -3.15 -10.55
C GLY A 66 -2.12 -2.36 -10.72
N ILE A 67 -1.06 -3.09 -11.06
CA ILE A 67 0.29 -2.54 -11.20
C ILE A 67 0.36 -1.40 -12.24
N PRO A 68 -0.30 -1.48 -13.42
CA PRO A 68 -0.24 -0.39 -14.37
C PRO A 68 -0.77 0.93 -13.82
N SER A 69 -1.91 0.90 -13.10
CA SER A 69 -2.48 2.11 -12.49
C SER A 69 -1.59 2.67 -11.38
N CYS A 70 -1.25 1.87 -10.39
CA CYS A 70 -0.44 2.36 -9.26
C CYS A 70 0.94 2.87 -9.71
N SER A 71 1.56 2.24 -10.72
CA SER A 71 2.86 2.64 -11.24
C SER A 71 2.87 4.05 -11.83
N ILE A 72 1.76 4.50 -12.45
CA ILE A 72 1.62 5.86 -12.97
C ILE A 72 1.73 6.86 -11.81
N TYR A 73 0.85 6.74 -10.82
CA TYR A 73 0.77 7.71 -9.72
C TYR A 73 2.02 7.70 -8.85
N VAL A 74 2.54 6.51 -8.51
CA VAL A 74 3.78 6.37 -7.72
C VAL A 74 4.97 6.99 -8.44
N THR A 75 5.10 6.77 -9.76
CA THR A 75 6.16 7.38 -10.56
C THR A 75 6.09 8.90 -10.53
N GLU A 76 4.92 9.48 -10.81
CA GLU A 76 4.72 10.93 -10.84
C GLU A 76 4.96 11.55 -9.45
N LEU A 77 4.43 10.95 -8.39
CA LEU A 77 4.65 11.41 -7.01
C LEU A 77 6.14 11.46 -6.64
N ILE A 78 6.89 10.42 -6.95
CA ILE A 78 8.32 10.37 -6.60
C ILE A 78 9.14 11.30 -7.49
N LYS A 79 8.95 11.19 -8.80
CA LYS A 79 9.80 11.87 -9.79
C LYS A 79 9.50 13.35 -9.91
N ASP A 80 8.21 13.70 -9.94
CA ASP A 80 7.79 15.06 -10.29
C ASP A 80 7.35 15.88 -9.07
N TYR A 81 6.91 15.23 -7.96
CA TYR A 81 6.50 15.93 -6.73
C TYR A 81 7.45 15.72 -5.56
N GLY A 82 8.53 14.96 -5.74
CA GLY A 82 9.61 14.81 -4.76
C GLY A 82 9.25 13.96 -3.53
N VAL A 83 8.21 13.13 -3.63
CA VAL A 83 7.82 12.19 -2.58
C VAL A 83 8.96 11.19 -2.32
N LYS A 84 9.22 10.90 -1.05
CA LYS A 84 10.33 10.04 -0.62
C LYS A 84 9.88 8.70 -0.05
N LYS A 85 8.66 8.66 0.48
CA LYS A 85 8.10 7.46 1.12
C LYS A 85 6.69 7.21 0.59
N ILE A 86 6.42 6.01 0.13
CA ILE A 86 5.09 5.54 -0.29
C ILE A 86 4.62 4.46 0.68
N ILE A 87 3.44 4.60 1.24
CA ILE A 87 2.80 3.57 2.07
C ILE A 87 1.46 3.20 1.45
N ARG A 88 1.39 2.05 0.78
CA ARG A 88 0.11 1.52 0.34
C ARG A 88 -0.68 1.00 1.55
N VAL A 89 -1.93 1.41 1.65
CA VAL A 89 -2.91 0.94 2.64
C VAL A 89 -4.10 0.33 1.90
N GLY A 90 -4.16 -0.99 1.87
CA GLY A 90 -5.09 -1.71 0.99
C GLY A 90 -5.77 -2.90 1.62
N SER A 91 -6.46 -3.68 0.80
CA SER A 91 -7.00 -5.00 1.15
C SER A 91 -6.23 -6.09 0.42
N CYS A 92 -6.29 -7.30 0.96
CA CYS A 92 -5.79 -8.51 0.31
C CYS A 92 -6.69 -9.70 0.65
N GLY A 93 -6.64 -10.75 -0.17
CA GLY A 93 -7.23 -12.04 0.13
C GLY A 93 -6.22 -12.97 0.79
N ALA A 94 -6.62 -13.75 1.80
CA ALA A 94 -5.79 -14.79 2.39
C ALA A 94 -5.89 -16.09 1.59
N VAL A 95 -4.79 -16.84 1.54
CA VAL A 95 -4.73 -18.21 0.97
C VAL A 95 -4.21 -19.23 1.97
N ASN A 96 -3.47 -18.79 2.98
CA ASN A 96 -2.84 -19.63 4.00
C ASN A 96 -3.76 -19.74 5.23
N GLU A 97 -3.91 -20.95 5.76
CA GLU A 97 -4.77 -21.20 6.95
C GLU A 97 -4.35 -20.45 8.21
N GLY A 98 -3.09 -20.05 8.31
CA GLY A 98 -2.56 -19.25 9.41
C GLY A 98 -2.92 -17.77 9.35
N ILE A 99 -3.51 -17.31 8.26
CA ILE A 99 -3.92 -15.92 8.02
C ILE A 99 -5.44 -15.87 8.01
N LYS A 100 -6.01 -15.02 8.85
CA LYS A 100 -7.46 -14.94 9.02
C LYS A 100 -8.01 -13.64 8.45
N VAL A 101 -9.27 -13.67 8.10
CA VAL A 101 -10.04 -12.46 7.79
C VAL A 101 -9.92 -11.48 8.96
N ARG A 102 -9.67 -10.20 8.66
CA ARG A 102 -9.37 -9.08 9.55
C ARG A 102 -7.92 -8.98 10.03
N ASP A 103 -7.07 -9.97 9.78
CA ASP A 103 -5.64 -9.81 10.07
C ASP A 103 -5.06 -8.61 9.31
N VAL A 104 -4.14 -7.91 9.96
CA VAL A 104 -3.31 -6.90 9.28
C VAL A 104 -2.01 -7.58 8.86
N VAL A 105 -1.69 -7.46 7.58
CA VAL A 105 -0.47 -8.03 6.99
C VAL A 105 0.46 -6.91 6.51
N ILE A 106 1.75 -7.10 6.74
CA ILE A 106 2.82 -6.21 6.26
C ILE A 106 3.60 -6.95 5.19
N GLY A 107 3.60 -6.40 3.98
CA GLY A 107 4.32 -6.97 2.85
C GLY A 107 5.82 -6.69 2.91
N MET A 108 6.60 -7.61 3.45
CA MET A 108 8.06 -7.54 3.45
C MET A 108 8.64 -7.67 2.04
N GLY A 109 8.00 -8.45 1.20
CA GLY A 109 8.31 -8.61 -0.22
C GLY A 109 7.05 -8.95 -1.00
N ALA A 110 7.14 -8.97 -2.33
CA ALA A 110 6.03 -9.31 -3.19
C ALA A 110 6.47 -10.17 -4.37
N CYS A 111 5.86 -11.35 -4.50
CA CYS A 111 5.86 -12.14 -5.72
C CYS A 111 4.85 -11.56 -6.72
N THR A 112 4.95 -11.93 -7.99
CA THR A 112 3.98 -11.50 -9.01
C THR A 112 4.04 -12.39 -10.24
N ASP A 113 2.92 -12.51 -10.94
CA ASP A 113 2.82 -13.06 -12.29
C ASP A 113 3.02 -11.98 -13.38
N SER A 114 3.12 -10.70 -12.98
CA SER A 114 3.41 -9.58 -13.88
C SER A 114 4.85 -9.62 -14.37
N LYS A 115 5.02 -9.21 -15.63
CA LYS A 115 6.37 -9.00 -16.20
C LYS A 115 6.94 -7.61 -15.97
N VAL A 116 6.22 -6.72 -15.27
CA VAL A 116 6.58 -5.30 -15.15
C VAL A 116 7.99 -5.08 -14.59
N ASN A 117 8.36 -5.82 -13.53
CA ASN A 117 9.69 -5.69 -12.94
C ASN A 117 10.79 -6.31 -13.83
N ARG A 118 10.50 -7.38 -14.56
CA ARG A 118 11.43 -7.92 -15.57
C ARG A 118 11.67 -6.92 -16.71
N ILE A 119 10.63 -6.25 -17.19
CA ILE A 119 10.77 -5.18 -18.21
C ILE A 119 11.67 -4.06 -17.68
N ARG A 120 11.46 -3.59 -16.45
CA ARG A 120 12.27 -2.55 -15.80
C ARG A 120 13.72 -3.01 -15.58
N PHE A 121 13.93 -4.25 -15.21
CA PHE A 121 15.22 -4.84 -14.83
C PHE A 121 15.88 -5.66 -15.95
N LYS A 122 15.57 -5.31 -17.22
CA LYS A 122 16.17 -5.89 -18.45
C LYS A 122 16.10 -7.42 -18.48
N ASP A 123 14.91 -7.98 -18.26
CA ASP A 123 14.60 -9.42 -18.24
C ASP A 123 15.26 -10.24 -17.11
N HIS A 124 15.86 -9.58 -16.13
CA HIS A 124 16.32 -10.24 -14.91
C HIS A 124 15.21 -10.28 -13.84
N ASP A 125 15.34 -11.22 -12.90
CA ASP A 125 14.46 -11.27 -11.73
C ASP A 125 14.82 -10.14 -10.76
N PHE A 126 13.81 -9.38 -10.35
CA PHE A 126 13.94 -8.30 -9.39
C PHE A 126 13.31 -8.72 -8.06
N ALA A 127 14.05 -8.59 -6.97
CA ALA A 127 13.51 -8.78 -5.63
C ALA A 127 12.69 -7.55 -5.22
N ALA A 128 11.37 -7.62 -5.41
CA ALA A 128 10.43 -6.58 -4.99
C ALA A 128 10.27 -6.63 -3.46
N ILE A 129 11.02 -5.79 -2.74
CA ILE A 129 11.06 -5.75 -1.27
C ILE A 129 10.70 -4.37 -0.72
N ALA A 130 10.09 -4.35 0.45
CA ALA A 130 9.84 -3.13 1.22
C ALA A 130 11.15 -2.54 1.79
N ASP A 131 11.13 -1.26 2.15
CA ASP A 131 12.18 -0.68 2.99
C ASP A 131 12.08 -1.30 4.40
N TYR A 132 13.16 -1.95 4.84
CA TYR A 132 13.19 -2.67 6.12
C TYR A 132 12.91 -1.76 7.32
N LYS A 133 13.36 -0.51 7.28
CA LYS A 133 13.13 0.44 8.38
C LYS A 133 11.66 0.83 8.48
N MET A 134 10.97 0.93 7.34
CA MET A 134 9.52 1.16 7.32
C MET A 134 8.74 -0.06 7.83
N VAL A 135 9.16 -1.28 7.48
CA VAL A 135 8.57 -2.51 8.03
C VAL A 135 8.68 -2.50 9.55
N LYS A 136 9.88 -2.26 10.08
CA LYS A 136 10.13 -2.22 11.52
C LYS A 136 9.29 -1.15 12.24
N ALA A 137 9.19 0.05 11.68
CA ALA A 137 8.36 1.11 12.25
C ALA A 137 6.86 0.73 12.27
N ALA A 138 6.37 0.02 11.24
CA ALA A 138 4.99 -0.45 11.20
C ALA A 138 4.72 -1.58 12.23
N GLU A 139 5.67 -2.51 12.43
CA GLU A 139 5.58 -3.51 13.50
C GLU A 139 5.56 -2.86 14.89
N GLU A 140 6.41 -1.86 15.12
CA GLU A 140 6.44 -1.10 16.38
C GLU A 140 5.12 -0.35 16.60
N ALA A 141 4.55 0.27 15.56
CA ALA A 141 3.25 0.94 15.63
C ALA A 141 2.11 -0.04 15.97
N ALA A 142 2.07 -1.19 15.32
CA ALA A 142 1.09 -2.24 15.59
C ALA A 142 1.19 -2.76 17.03
N LYS A 143 2.42 -3.05 17.48
CA LYS A 143 2.69 -3.50 18.86
C LYS A 143 2.24 -2.48 19.90
N ALA A 144 2.50 -1.19 19.68
CA ALA A 144 2.06 -0.13 20.58
C ALA A 144 0.53 -0.04 20.71
N ARG A 145 -0.21 -0.51 19.70
CA ARG A 145 -1.67 -0.61 19.68
C ARG A 145 -2.22 -1.95 20.17
N GLY A 146 -1.35 -2.92 20.48
CA GLY A 146 -1.76 -4.26 20.86
C GLY A 146 -2.31 -5.09 19.69
N ILE A 147 -1.99 -4.71 18.45
CA ILE A 147 -2.44 -5.39 17.23
C ILE A 147 -1.34 -6.37 16.79
N ASP A 148 -1.71 -7.66 16.65
CA ASP A 148 -0.83 -8.67 16.06
C ASP A 148 -0.84 -8.54 14.54
N VAL A 149 0.32 -8.37 13.93
CA VAL A 149 0.48 -8.24 12.48
C VAL A 149 1.24 -9.43 11.91
N LYS A 150 0.90 -9.81 10.70
CA LYS A 150 1.61 -10.87 9.97
C LYS A 150 2.56 -10.23 8.96
N VAL A 151 3.84 -10.50 9.10
CA VAL A 151 4.88 -9.98 8.18
C VAL A 151 5.31 -11.11 7.24
N GLY A 152 5.27 -10.87 5.94
CA GLY A 152 5.65 -11.89 4.98
C GLY A 152 5.54 -11.42 3.52
N ASN A 153 5.65 -12.39 2.60
CA ASN A 153 5.54 -12.10 1.18
C ASN A 153 4.07 -11.99 0.75
N LEU A 154 3.77 -10.94 0.01
CA LEU A 154 2.52 -10.80 -0.74
C LEU A 154 2.65 -11.45 -2.13
N PHE A 155 1.53 -11.62 -2.80
CA PHE A 155 1.48 -11.94 -4.21
C PHE A 155 0.65 -10.87 -4.93
N SER A 156 1.26 -10.15 -5.86
CA SER A 156 0.58 -9.15 -6.69
C SER A 156 0.13 -9.82 -8.00
N ALA A 157 -1.18 -10.07 -8.10
CA ALA A 157 -1.80 -10.73 -9.24
C ALA A 157 -2.16 -9.72 -10.36
N GLU A 158 -1.94 -10.10 -11.62
CA GLU A 158 -2.42 -9.32 -12.77
C GLU A 158 -3.93 -9.51 -12.99
N LEU A 159 -4.47 -10.68 -12.64
CA LEU A 159 -5.87 -11.01 -12.84
C LEU A 159 -6.57 -11.23 -11.49
N PHE A 160 -7.59 -10.42 -11.20
CA PHE A 160 -8.46 -10.66 -10.06
C PHE A 160 -9.29 -11.96 -10.25
N TYR A 161 -9.82 -12.18 -11.45
CA TYR A 161 -10.51 -13.40 -11.84
C TYR A 161 -9.53 -14.33 -12.55
N THR A 162 -8.79 -15.12 -11.75
CA THR A 162 -7.82 -16.06 -12.30
C THR A 162 -8.51 -17.23 -13.03
N PRO A 163 -8.02 -17.61 -14.24
CA PRO A 163 -8.50 -18.80 -14.93
C PRO A 163 -7.96 -20.11 -14.33
N ASP A 164 -6.91 -20.05 -13.52
CA ASP A 164 -6.27 -21.21 -12.88
C ASP A 164 -6.18 -21.00 -11.35
N PRO A 165 -7.17 -21.47 -10.59
CA PRO A 165 -7.18 -21.36 -9.14
C PRO A 165 -6.16 -22.26 -8.43
N SER A 166 -5.54 -23.22 -9.13
CA SER A 166 -4.50 -24.10 -8.54
C SER A 166 -3.27 -23.31 -8.07
N MET A 167 -3.06 -22.11 -8.60
CA MET A 167 -2.00 -21.23 -8.16
C MET A 167 -2.14 -20.82 -6.69
N PHE A 168 -3.35 -20.78 -6.13
CA PHE A 168 -3.56 -20.48 -4.70
C PHE A 168 -2.97 -21.56 -3.78
N ASP A 169 -2.93 -22.83 -4.21
CA ASP A 169 -2.27 -23.89 -3.47
C ASP A 169 -0.74 -23.74 -3.50
N VAL A 170 -0.20 -23.26 -4.60
CA VAL A 170 1.23 -22.93 -4.71
C VAL A 170 1.56 -21.76 -3.79
N MET A 171 0.75 -20.71 -3.79
CA MET A 171 0.95 -19.53 -2.91
C MET A 171 0.92 -19.94 -1.42
N ASP A 172 -0.05 -20.77 -1.02
CA ASP A 172 -0.15 -21.32 0.32
C ASP A 172 1.10 -22.10 0.72
N LYS A 173 1.53 -23.04 -0.15
CA LYS A 173 2.75 -23.83 0.06
C LYS A 173 4.02 -22.99 0.25
N TYR A 174 4.09 -21.82 -0.39
CA TYR A 174 5.21 -20.88 -0.27
C TYR A 174 5.02 -19.83 0.82
N GLY A 175 3.97 -19.95 1.62
CA GLY A 175 3.73 -19.08 2.78
C GLY A 175 3.38 -17.63 2.41
N ILE A 176 2.69 -17.43 1.29
CA ILE A 176 2.18 -16.10 0.92
C ILE A 176 1.13 -15.66 1.96
N VAL A 177 1.33 -14.49 2.54
CA VAL A 177 0.47 -13.95 3.59
C VAL A 177 -0.72 -13.14 3.07
N GLY A 178 -0.74 -12.79 1.79
CA GLY A 178 -1.86 -12.09 1.17
C GLY A 178 -1.71 -11.96 -0.33
N VAL A 179 -2.83 -11.98 -1.03
CA VAL A 179 -2.92 -11.76 -2.48
C VAL A 179 -3.58 -10.41 -2.73
N GLU A 180 -2.90 -9.56 -3.47
CA GLU A 180 -3.35 -8.22 -3.84
C GLU A 180 -2.88 -7.91 -5.27
N MET A 181 -2.87 -6.68 -5.74
CA MET A 181 -2.61 -6.40 -7.16
C MET A 181 -1.55 -5.31 -7.43
N GLU A 182 -0.80 -4.80 -6.43
CA GLU A 182 0.03 -3.59 -6.62
C GLU A 182 1.42 -3.63 -5.99
N ALA A 183 1.63 -4.35 -4.91
CA ALA A 183 2.85 -4.29 -4.09
C ALA A 183 4.15 -4.46 -4.89
N ALA A 184 4.21 -5.47 -5.77
CA ALA A 184 5.39 -5.74 -6.60
C ALA A 184 5.73 -4.56 -7.52
N GLY A 185 4.72 -3.89 -8.07
CA GLY A 185 4.90 -2.71 -8.90
C GLY A 185 5.38 -1.50 -8.11
N ILE A 186 4.77 -1.26 -6.94
CA ILE A 186 5.12 -0.14 -6.05
C ILE A 186 6.58 -0.26 -5.60
N TYR A 187 7.00 -1.46 -5.15
CA TYR A 187 8.39 -1.70 -4.74
C TYR A 187 9.37 -1.54 -5.90
N GLY A 188 8.99 -1.99 -7.10
CA GLY A 188 9.81 -1.83 -8.30
C GLY A 188 10.00 -0.36 -8.68
N VAL A 189 8.93 0.45 -8.69
CA VAL A 189 9.00 1.89 -8.99
C VAL A 189 9.82 2.62 -7.92
N ALA A 190 9.55 2.35 -6.64
CA ALA A 190 10.28 3.00 -5.55
C ALA A 190 11.79 2.74 -5.64
N ALA A 191 12.20 1.50 -5.90
CA ALA A 191 13.61 1.14 -6.08
C ALA A 191 14.24 1.86 -7.29
N GLU A 192 13.53 1.92 -8.42
CA GLU A 192 14.03 2.58 -9.64
C GLU A 192 14.35 4.06 -9.42
N TYR A 193 13.53 4.76 -8.62
CA TYR A 193 13.70 6.19 -8.37
C TYR A 193 14.33 6.53 -7.01
N GLY A 194 14.84 5.55 -6.28
CA GLY A 194 15.53 5.76 -5.00
C GLY A 194 14.62 6.23 -3.86
N ALA A 195 13.32 5.93 -3.94
CA ALA A 195 12.37 6.16 -2.87
C ALA A 195 12.18 4.90 -2.01
N LYS A 196 11.50 5.06 -0.88
CA LYS A 196 11.16 3.97 0.04
C LYS A 196 9.69 3.60 -0.11
N ALA A 197 9.35 2.33 0.04
CA ALA A 197 7.97 1.89 -0.01
C ALA A 197 7.65 0.81 1.01
N LEU A 198 6.40 0.80 1.44
CA LEU A 198 5.81 -0.19 2.32
C LEU A 198 4.39 -0.49 1.86
N VAL A 199 3.96 -1.73 1.99
CA VAL A 199 2.57 -2.14 1.78
C VAL A 199 2.03 -2.76 3.05
N ILE A 200 0.91 -2.24 3.53
CA ILE A 200 0.14 -2.76 4.65
C ILE A 200 -1.26 -3.06 4.12
N CYS A 201 -1.77 -4.25 4.37
CA CYS A 201 -3.10 -4.67 3.95
C CYS A 201 -3.90 -5.22 5.12
N THR A 202 -5.22 -5.01 5.09
CA THR A 202 -6.17 -5.79 5.89
C THR A 202 -6.70 -6.94 5.06
N VAL A 203 -6.77 -8.13 5.63
CA VAL A 203 -7.36 -9.30 4.99
C VAL A 203 -8.88 -9.13 4.94
N SER A 204 -9.43 -8.92 3.75
CA SER A 204 -10.87 -8.72 3.52
C SER A 204 -11.65 -10.02 3.32
N ASP A 205 -10.98 -11.04 2.81
CA ASP A 205 -11.56 -12.33 2.49
C ASP A 205 -10.51 -13.44 2.52
N HIS A 206 -10.97 -14.67 2.69
CA HIS A 206 -10.12 -15.85 2.59
C HIS A 206 -10.49 -16.64 1.33
N ILE A 207 -9.62 -16.63 0.34
CA ILE A 207 -9.90 -17.12 -1.02
C ILE A 207 -10.30 -18.62 -1.01
N LYS A 208 -9.63 -19.44 -0.18
CA LYS A 208 -9.88 -20.90 -0.14
C LYS A 208 -11.13 -21.28 0.68
N THR A 209 -11.45 -20.54 1.73
CA THR A 209 -12.61 -20.85 2.59
C THR A 209 -13.88 -20.12 2.18
N GLY A 210 -13.75 -19.03 1.42
CA GLY A 210 -14.87 -18.17 1.04
C GLY A 210 -15.35 -17.23 2.16
N GLU A 211 -14.67 -17.20 3.31
CA GLU A 211 -14.99 -16.26 4.39
C GLU A 211 -14.72 -14.81 3.93
N GLN A 212 -15.62 -13.89 4.29
CA GLN A 212 -15.51 -12.48 3.91
C GLN A 212 -15.92 -11.58 5.08
N THR A 213 -15.35 -10.38 5.14
CA THR A 213 -15.80 -9.33 6.05
C THR A 213 -17.13 -8.74 5.60
N THR A 214 -17.97 -8.34 6.56
CA THR A 214 -19.10 -7.43 6.29
C THR A 214 -18.60 -6.03 5.90
N SER A 215 -19.48 -5.20 5.36
CA SER A 215 -19.11 -3.81 5.00
C SER A 215 -18.72 -2.98 6.22
N GLU A 216 -19.40 -3.18 7.36
CA GLU A 216 -19.11 -2.48 8.62
C GLU A 216 -17.77 -2.93 9.23
N GLU A 217 -17.54 -4.23 9.30
CA GLU A 217 -16.28 -4.79 9.78
C GLU A 217 -15.10 -4.37 8.91
N ARG A 218 -15.30 -4.32 7.59
CA ARG A 218 -14.29 -3.85 6.64
C ARG A 218 -13.88 -2.41 6.94
N GLN A 219 -14.81 -1.54 7.29
CA GLN A 219 -14.50 -0.16 7.64
C GLN A 219 -13.66 -0.07 8.94
N ASN A 220 -14.05 -0.81 9.99
CA ASN A 220 -13.35 -0.78 11.28
C ASN A 220 -11.92 -1.35 11.20
N THR A 221 -11.73 -2.50 10.54
CA THR A 221 -10.40 -3.10 10.39
C THR A 221 -9.48 -2.29 9.47
N PHE A 222 -10.03 -1.55 8.51
CA PHE A 222 -9.25 -0.61 7.73
C PHE A 222 -8.74 0.57 8.56
N ASN A 223 -9.49 1.02 9.58
CA ASN A 223 -9.05 2.09 10.47
C ASN A 223 -7.80 1.68 11.26
N GLU A 224 -7.74 0.46 11.80
CA GLU A 224 -6.55 -0.06 12.48
C GLU A 224 -5.31 -0.05 11.56
N MET A 225 -5.44 -0.53 10.33
CA MET A 225 -4.37 -0.50 9.34
C MET A 225 -3.92 0.94 9.01
N ILE A 226 -4.86 1.86 8.85
CA ILE A 226 -4.58 3.28 8.57
C ILE A 226 -3.82 3.91 9.73
N GLU A 227 -4.25 3.66 10.95
CA GLU A 227 -3.61 4.17 12.16
C GLU A 227 -2.20 3.59 12.35
N ILE A 228 -1.99 2.29 12.05
CA ILE A 228 -0.65 1.69 12.04
C ILE A 228 0.23 2.39 11.00
N ALA A 229 -0.29 2.64 9.79
CA ALA A 229 0.47 3.33 8.75
C ALA A 229 0.85 4.76 9.16
N LEU A 230 -0.08 5.52 9.72
CA LEU A 230 0.17 6.90 10.19
C LEU A 230 1.15 6.96 11.36
N ASP A 231 0.98 6.11 12.37
CA ASP A 231 1.90 6.06 13.51
C ASP A 231 3.30 5.56 13.11
N SER A 232 3.40 4.66 12.11
CA SER A 232 4.69 4.20 11.58
C SER A 232 5.53 5.34 10.98
N VAL A 233 4.88 6.36 10.40
CA VAL A 233 5.58 7.55 9.91
C VAL A 233 6.23 8.31 11.06
N LEU A 234 5.51 8.51 12.16
CA LEU A 234 6.02 9.22 13.33
C LEU A 234 7.18 8.46 14.01
N ILE A 235 7.02 7.14 14.17
CA ILE A 235 8.07 6.27 14.72
C ILE A 235 9.31 6.30 13.84
N GLY A 236 9.13 6.19 12.51
CA GLY A 236 10.22 6.24 11.56
C GLY A 236 10.98 7.59 11.59
N ASP A 237 10.26 8.70 11.69
CA ASP A 237 10.87 10.04 11.78
C ASP A 237 11.66 10.21 13.11
N GLN A 238 11.13 9.73 14.24
CA GLN A 238 11.83 9.74 15.54
C GLN A 238 13.10 8.87 15.53
N ALA A 239 13.07 7.75 14.82
CA ALA A 239 14.21 6.85 14.67
C ALA A 239 15.22 7.29 13.58
N GLY A 240 14.95 8.39 12.87
CA GLY A 240 15.80 8.89 11.77
C GLY A 240 15.76 8.02 10.51
N TYR A 241 14.61 7.42 10.20
CA TYR A 241 14.42 6.49 9.07
C TYR A 241 13.95 7.20 7.80
#